data_09835535c8d8ab8fcdef25ac07e32bf0
#
_entry.id   09835535c8d8ab8fcdef25ac07e32bf0
#
_cell.length_a   1.000
_cell.length_b   1.000
_cell.length_c   1.000
_cell.angle_alpha   90.00
_cell.angle_beta   90.00
_cell.angle_gamma   90.00
#
_symmetry.space_group_name_H-M   'P 1'
#
loop_
_entity.id
_entity.type
_entity.pdbx_description
1 polymer ?
#
loop_
_entity_poly.entity_id
_entity_poly.type
_entity_poly.pdbx_seq_one_letter_code
_entity_poly.pdbx_strand_id
1 'polypeptide(L)'
;ESCQLAYKLLIQTGKAKADDSVTQKWTPIMNAYGIQSWAYPAVSYCLENGILATSNLSGFMKNGSNLPATREQAATILGRALTKGVSSYTANETTTTFLDNSSISTEAKPYVALLKRVGVVNGDDSNKFNPKKTLNRTETAVLVTNLYGVLEKATTPTTPTTPTTPTNPTISTQKGTVATMTNFYVNLKDSAAYYMLASGGTTITLNGSSATMSDVVKLYKAGTSIDVTLTLDSSLHITKLEATYKETKKT
;
A
#
# COMPACT_ATOMS: atom_id res chain seq x y z
N GLU A 1 -7.35 13.15 -6.70
CA GLU A 1 -7.53 11.71 -6.39
C GLU A 1 -6.72 11.28 -5.16
N SER A 2 -5.39 11.56 -5.04
CA SER A 2 -4.55 11.12 -3.91
C SER A 2 -5.09 11.57 -2.54
N CYS A 3 -5.52 12.84 -2.41
CA CYS A 3 -6.16 13.34 -1.18
C CYS A 3 -7.48 12.60 -0.87
N GLN A 4 -8.26 12.30 -1.91
CA GLN A 4 -9.52 11.57 -1.74
C GLN A 4 -9.28 10.16 -1.18
N LEU A 5 -8.25 9.48 -1.66
CA LEU A 5 -7.87 8.16 -1.17
C LEU A 5 -7.38 8.23 0.28
N ALA A 6 -6.46 9.15 0.60
CA ALA A 6 -5.96 9.36 1.96
C ALA A 6 -7.10 9.69 2.95
N TYR A 7 -7.97 10.64 2.59
CA TYR A 7 -9.10 11.04 3.42
C TYR A 7 -10.08 9.90 3.65
N LYS A 8 -10.49 9.19 2.59
CA LYS A 8 -11.39 8.03 2.72
C LYS A 8 -10.80 6.92 3.59
N LEU A 9 -9.51 6.62 3.45
CA LEU A 9 -8.84 5.65 4.31
C LEU A 9 -8.91 6.05 5.78
N LEU A 10 -8.63 7.32 6.10
CA LEU A 10 -8.70 7.83 7.47
C LEU A 10 -10.12 7.81 8.03
N ILE A 11 -11.13 8.16 7.23
CA ILE A 11 -12.55 8.07 7.63
C ILE A 11 -12.94 6.61 7.91
N GLN A 12 -12.67 5.69 6.97
CA GLN A 12 -13.05 4.28 7.09
C GLN A 12 -12.39 3.58 8.28
N THR A 13 -11.18 3.98 8.61
CA THR A 13 -10.45 3.43 9.77
C THR A 13 -10.71 4.21 11.08
N GLY A 14 -11.67 5.14 11.08
CA GLY A 14 -12.05 5.92 12.28
C GLY A 14 -10.99 6.93 12.74
N LYS A 15 -9.98 7.24 11.88
CA LYS A 15 -8.88 8.16 12.18
C LYS A 15 -9.19 9.62 11.81
N ALA A 16 -10.26 9.85 11.06
CA ALA A 16 -10.75 11.16 10.68
C ALA A 16 -12.27 11.24 10.80
N LYS A 17 -12.77 12.47 10.90
CA LYS A 17 -14.20 12.78 10.80
C LYS A 17 -14.41 13.84 9.73
N ALA A 18 -15.56 13.80 9.08
CA ALA A 18 -15.98 14.85 8.16
C ALA A 18 -16.26 16.14 8.95
N ASP A 19 -15.85 17.29 8.38
CA ASP A 19 -16.08 18.59 8.96
C ASP A 19 -16.29 19.62 7.85
N ASP A 20 -17.54 20.08 7.71
CA ASP A 20 -17.92 21.04 6.69
C ASP A 20 -17.35 22.44 6.94
N SER A 21 -17.07 22.81 8.19
CA SER A 21 -16.44 24.10 8.53
C SER A 21 -15.03 24.20 7.99
N VAL A 22 -14.28 23.08 8.03
CA VAL A 22 -12.96 22.97 7.40
C VAL A 22 -13.05 23.14 5.88
N THR A 23 -14.06 22.56 5.25
CA THR A 23 -14.29 22.70 3.81
C THR A 23 -14.56 24.17 3.45
N GLN A 24 -15.41 24.85 4.18
CA GLN A 24 -15.71 26.28 3.95
C GLN A 24 -14.46 27.17 4.08
N LYS A 25 -13.65 26.94 5.11
CA LYS A 25 -12.39 27.67 5.34
C LYS A 25 -11.44 27.60 4.13
N TRP A 26 -11.30 26.44 3.51
CA TRP A 26 -10.34 26.22 2.42
C TRP A 26 -10.91 26.45 1.02
N THR A 27 -12.22 26.64 0.87
CA THR A 27 -12.92 26.85 -0.42
C THR A 27 -12.28 27.96 -1.26
N PRO A 28 -11.91 29.15 -0.73
CA PRO A 28 -11.32 30.21 -1.56
C PRO A 28 -10.01 29.78 -2.24
N ILE A 29 -9.16 29.06 -1.51
CA ILE A 29 -7.89 28.54 -2.04
C ILE A 29 -8.14 27.45 -3.08
N MET A 30 -9.05 26.53 -2.80
CA MET A 30 -9.41 25.47 -3.74
C MET A 30 -9.98 26.02 -5.06
N ASN A 31 -10.81 27.06 -4.98
CA ASN A 31 -11.33 27.79 -6.15
C ASN A 31 -10.21 28.44 -6.96
N ALA A 32 -9.25 29.09 -6.30
CA ALA A 32 -8.14 29.75 -6.97
C ALA A 32 -7.26 28.79 -7.77
N TYR A 33 -7.14 27.54 -7.31
CA TYR A 33 -6.43 26.49 -8.04
C TYR A 33 -7.30 25.72 -9.04
N GLY A 34 -8.61 26.00 -9.14
CA GLY A 34 -9.53 25.32 -10.03
C GLY A 34 -9.83 23.87 -9.61
N ILE A 35 -9.71 23.57 -8.31
CA ILE A 35 -10.04 22.24 -7.78
C ILE A 35 -11.55 22.02 -7.92
N GLN A 36 -11.94 20.85 -8.37
CA GLN A 36 -13.35 20.52 -8.56
C GLN A 36 -14.05 20.26 -7.22
N SER A 37 -15.30 20.70 -7.09
CA SER A 37 -16.06 20.69 -5.83
C SER A 37 -16.22 19.31 -5.19
N TRP A 38 -16.27 18.24 -5.97
CA TRP A 38 -16.34 16.88 -5.43
C TRP A 38 -15.10 16.49 -4.59
N ALA A 39 -13.96 17.18 -4.80
CA ALA A 39 -12.73 16.91 -4.07
C ALA A 39 -12.58 17.79 -2.82
N TYR A 40 -13.45 18.77 -2.61
CA TYR A 40 -13.31 19.77 -1.54
C TYR A 40 -13.18 19.15 -0.14
N PRO A 41 -14.05 18.21 0.29
CA PRO A 41 -13.93 17.64 1.63
C PRO A 41 -12.57 16.97 1.88
N ALA A 42 -12.05 16.27 0.87
CA ALA A 42 -10.79 15.55 0.99
C ALA A 42 -9.57 16.50 0.92
N VAL A 43 -9.60 17.47 0.02
CA VAL A 43 -8.48 18.41 -0.15
C VAL A 43 -8.42 19.36 1.06
N SER A 44 -9.55 19.89 1.52
CA SER A 44 -9.60 20.73 2.71
C SER A 44 -9.11 20.00 3.96
N TYR A 45 -9.52 18.76 4.16
CA TYR A 45 -9.01 17.93 5.24
C TYR A 45 -7.49 17.75 5.16
N CYS A 46 -6.97 17.44 3.97
CA CYS A 46 -5.53 17.26 3.77
C CYS A 46 -4.74 18.57 4.02
N LEU A 47 -5.27 19.71 3.62
CA LEU A 47 -4.66 21.03 3.86
C LEU A 47 -4.68 21.38 5.36
N GLU A 48 -5.82 21.22 6.03
CA GLU A 48 -5.99 21.53 7.44
C GLU A 48 -5.07 20.69 8.34
N ASN A 49 -4.86 19.44 7.96
CA ASN A 49 -4.08 18.49 8.76
C ASN A 49 -2.61 18.37 8.31
N GLY A 50 -2.12 19.23 7.42
CA GLY A 50 -0.74 19.21 6.94
C GLY A 50 -0.37 17.98 6.10
N ILE A 51 -1.36 17.21 5.64
CA ILE A 51 -1.15 16.09 4.71
C ILE A 51 -0.77 16.61 3.33
N LEU A 52 -1.36 17.75 2.93
CA LEU A 52 -1.03 18.50 1.73
C LEU A 52 -0.67 19.95 2.13
N ALA A 53 0.43 20.49 1.63
CA ALA A 53 0.74 21.89 1.76
C ALA A 53 0.14 22.69 0.58
N THR A 54 -0.25 23.94 0.81
CA THR A 54 -0.71 24.85 -0.27
C THR A 54 0.32 25.01 -1.38
N SER A 55 1.60 25.05 -1.03
CA SER A 55 2.72 25.11 -1.99
C SER A 55 2.80 23.90 -2.93
N ASN A 56 2.25 22.76 -2.52
CA ASN A 56 2.23 21.55 -3.35
C ASN A 56 1.08 21.53 -4.37
N LEU A 57 0.07 22.40 -4.22
CA LEU A 57 -1.13 22.36 -5.08
C LEU A 57 -0.79 22.57 -6.56
N SER A 58 0.18 23.46 -6.88
CA SER A 58 0.65 23.67 -8.26
C SER A 58 1.27 22.42 -8.90
N GLY A 59 1.74 21.46 -8.11
CA GLY A 59 2.24 20.17 -8.59
C GLY A 59 1.13 19.18 -9.02
N PHE A 60 -0.12 19.46 -8.63
CA PHE A 60 -1.29 18.64 -8.98
C PHE A 60 -2.25 19.34 -9.94
N MET A 61 -2.14 20.64 -10.09
CA MET A 61 -3.04 21.48 -10.90
C MET A 61 -2.23 22.41 -11.81
N LYS A 62 -2.59 22.48 -13.08
CA LYS A 62 -2.00 23.42 -14.04
C LYS A 62 -3.12 23.99 -14.91
N ASN A 63 -3.28 25.31 -14.88
CA ASN A 63 -4.29 26.04 -15.66
C ASN A 63 -5.71 25.43 -15.50
N GLY A 64 -6.09 25.11 -14.27
CA GLY A 64 -7.39 24.48 -13.96
C GLY A 64 -7.53 23.00 -14.35
N SER A 65 -6.47 22.38 -14.88
CA SER A 65 -6.46 20.96 -15.24
C SER A 65 -5.67 20.12 -14.22
N ASN A 66 -6.16 18.92 -13.95
CA ASN A 66 -5.48 17.97 -13.09
C ASN A 66 -4.20 17.44 -13.74
N LEU A 67 -3.12 17.41 -12.98
CA LEU A 67 -1.89 16.72 -13.35
C LEU A 67 -1.86 15.31 -12.72
N PRO A 68 -1.39 14.29 -13.46
CA PRO A 68 -1.19 12.96 -12.88
C PRO A 68 -0.17 13.02 -11.74
N ALA A 69 -0.51 12.45 -10.58
CA ALA A 69 0.41 12.39 -9.46
C ALA A 69 1.59 11.44 -9.76
N THR A 70 2.78 11.87 -9.39
CA THR A 70 3.95 11.00 -9.38
C THR A 70 3.91 10.05 -8.19
N ARG A 71 4.68 8.97 -8.27
CA ARG A 71 4.74 7.97 -7.21
C ARG A 71 5.23 8.55 -5.88
N GLU A 72 6.20 9.47 -5.91
CA GLU A 72 6.66 10.14 -4.69
C GLU A 72 5.63 11.13 -4.11
N GLN A 73 4.87 11.83 -4.96
CA GLN A 73 3.80 12.71 -4.49
C GLN A 73 2.69 11.93 -3.79
N ALA A 74 2.25 10.82 -4.39
CA ALA A 74 1.26 9.96 -3.77
C ALA A 74 1.78 9.34 -2.46
N ALA A 75 3.02 8.86 -2.44
CA ALA A 75 3.66 8.32 -1.24
C ALA A 75 3.78 9.37 -0.13
N THR A 76 4.10 10.62 -0.47
CA THR A 76 4.15 11.73 0.50
C THR A 76 2.78 11.96 1.15
N ILE A 77 1.71 12.04 0.36
CA ILE A 77 0.34 12.22 0.87
C ILE A 77 -0.07 11.03 1.75
N LEU A 78 0.14 9.80 1.28
CA LEU A 78 -0.23 8.59 2.03
C LEU A 78 0.61 8.42 3.31
N GLY A 79 1.90 8.74 3.26
CA GLY A 79 2.78 8.70 4.43
C GLY A 79 2.41 9.74 5.49
N ARG A 80 2.08 10.98 5.07
CA ARG A 80 1.56 12.01 5.96
C ARG A 80 0.20 11.61 6.55
N ALA A 81 -0.67 11.00 5.76
CA ALA A 81 -1.95 10.48 6.27
C ALA A 81 -1.72 9.40 7.33
N LEU A 82 -0.76 8.49 7.13
CA LEU A 82 -0.40 7.49 8.12
C LEU A 82 0.09 8.11 9.43
N THR A 83 1.03 9.05 9.37
CA THR A 83 1.56 9.72 10.58
C THR A 83 0.50 10.57 11.28
N LYS A 84 -0.47 11.13 10.53
CA LYS A 84 -1.60 11.85 11.10
C LYS A 84 -2.62 10.92 11.75
N GLY A 85 -2.92 9.80 11.12
CA GLY A 85 -3.91 8.84 11.61
C GLY A 85 -3.42 8.00 12.79
N VAL A 86 -2.11 7.79 12.91
CA VAL A 86 -1.51 6.92 13.93
C VAL A 86 -0.22 7.54 14.46
N SER A 87 -0.29 8.08 15.68
CA SER A 87 0.80 8.83 16.32
C SER A 87 2.08 8.02 16.59
N SER A 88 1.98 6.70 16.65
CA SER A 88 3.15 5.82 16.82
C SER A 88 4.02 5.71 15.55
N TYR A 89 3.51 6.08 14.39
CA TYR A 89 4.29 6.12 13.16
C TYR A 89 4.94 7.49 12.97
N THR A 90 6.26 7.49 12.84
CA THR A 90 7.07 8.70 12.59
C THR A 90 7.84 8.56 11.27
N ALA A 91 8.01 9.68 10.58
CA ALA A 91 8.71 9.77 9.30
C ALA A 91 10.08 10.45 9.52
N ASN A 92 10.96 9.83 10.29
CA ASN A 92 12.26 10.40 10.70
C ASN A 92 13.43 9.89 9.84
N GLU A 93 13.24 8.82 9.09
CA GLU A 93 14.27 8.24 8.24
C GLU A 93 14.30 8.96 6.89
N THR A 94 15.50 9.27 6.39
CA THR A 94 15.70 9.95 5.09
C THR A 94 16.40 9.06 4.07
N THR A 95 16.67 7.81 4.43
CA THR A 95 17.35 6.83 3.58
C THR A 95 16.47 5.60 3.38
N THR A 96 16.39 5.11 2.17
CA THR A 96 15.71 3.87 1.81
C THR A 96 16.68 2.88 1.21
N THR A 97 16.29 1.61 1.14
CA THR A 97 17.08 0.55 0.47
C THR A 97 16.85 0.52 -1.04
N PHE A 98 16.10 1.47 -1.61
CA PHE A 98 15.90 1.55 -3.06
C PHE A 98 17.17 2.04 -3.77
N LEU A 99 17.50 1.42 -4.90
CA LEU A 99 18.70 1.76 -5.68
C LEU A 99 18.65 3.18 -6.25
N ASP A 100 17.46 3.73 -6.43
CA ASP A 100 17.22 5.10 -6.90
C ASP A 100 16.89 6.10 -5.77
N ASN A 101 17.32 5.83 -4.54
CA ASN A 101 17.08 6.68 -3.37
C ASN A 101 17.52 8.13 -3.59
N SER A 102 18.58 8.38 -4.37
CA SER A 102 19.07 9.72 -4.71
C SER A 102 18.07 10.51 -5.57
N SER A 103 17.20 9.84 -6.34
CA SER A 103 16.19 10.45 -7.21
C SER A 103 14.91 10.82 -6.48
N ILE A 104 14.72 10.35 -5.23
CA ILE A 104 13.60 10.71 -4.38
C ILE A 104 13.82 12.11 -3.82
N SER A 105 12.82 12.99 -3.92
CA SER A 105 12.92 14.35 -3.39
C SER A 105 13.10 14.33 -1.87
N THR A 106 13.79 15.35 -1.34
CA THR A 106 14.05 15.49 0.11
C THR A 106 12.75 15.48 0.91
N GLU A 107 11.69 16.11 0.40
CA GLU A 107 10.37 16.12 1.04
C GLU A 107 9.74 14.73 1.10
N ALA A 108 9.90 13.91 0.06
CA ALA A 108 9.28 12.59 -0.04
C ALA A 108 10.05 11.49 0.73
N LYS A 109 11.37 11.62 0.86
CA LYS A 109 12.24 10.59 1.47
C LYS A 109 11.72 10.04 2.80
N PRO A 110 11.37 10.87 3.81
CA PRO A 110 10.92 10.37 5.10
C PRO A 110 9.65 9.51 4.99
N TYR A 111 8.73 9.89 4.12
CA TYR A 111 7.46 9.19 3.92
C TYR A 111 7.62 7.93 3.09
N VAL A 112 8.49 7.95 2.08
CA VAL A 112 8.84 6.75 1.31
C VAL A 112 9.54 5.73 2.19
N ALA A 113 10.47 6.16 3.06
CA ALA A 113 11.15 5.30 4.03
C ALA A 113 10.14 4.68 5.02
N LEU A 114 9.26 5.51 5.60
CA LEU A 114 8.18 5.04 6.47
C LEU A 114 7.31 3.98 5.77
N LEU A 115 6.78 4.30 4.58
CA LEU A 115 5.90 3.41 3.83
C LEU A 115 6.60 2.11 3.40
N LYS A 116 7.92 2.16 3.11
CA LYS A 116 8.72 0.97 2.87
C LYS A 116 8.84 0.10 4.13
N ARG A 117 9.15 0.72 5.27
CA ARG A 117 9.29 0.04 6.57
C ARG A 117 8.02 -0.68 6.98
N VAL A 118 6.85 -0.09 6.74
CA VAL A 118 5.55 -0.68 7.10
C VAL A 118 4.94 -1.55 6.00
N GLY A 119 5.68 -1.81 4.90
CA GLY A 119 5.26 -2.70 3.82
C GLY A 119 4.20 -2.13 2.86
N VAL A 120 3.95 -0.82 2.88
CA VAL A 120 2.99 -0.16 1.96
C VAL A 120 3.58 0.01 0.57
N VAL A 121 4.85 0.36 0.46
CA VAL A 121 5.55 0.49 -0.82
C VAL A 121 6.63 -0.57 -0.96
N ASN A 122 6.74 -1.14 -2.16
CA ASN A 122 7.82 -2.03 -2.56
C ASN A 122 8.50 -1.46 -3.82
N GLY A 123 9.76 -1.86 -4.06
CA GLY A 123 10.44 -1.57 -5.32
C GLY A 123 9.89 -2.39 -6.48
N ASP A 124 10.33 -2.05 -7.68
CA ASP A 124 10.19 -2.93 -8.84
C ASP A 124 11.17 -4.12 -8.77
N ASP A 125 11.19 -4.94 -9.83
CA ASP A 125 12.08 -6.12 -9.92
C ASP A 125 13.58 -5.76 -9.85
N SER A 126 13.94 -4.49 -10.06
CA SER A 126 15.28 -3.93 -9.93
C SER A 126 15.48 -3.19 -8.60
N ASN A 127 14.61 -3.37 -7.62
CA ASN A 127 14.60 -2.67 -6.33
C ASN A 127 14.65 -1.13 -6.48
N LYS A 128 13.95 -0.57 -7.48
CA LYS A 128 13.78 0.88 -7.65
C LYS A 128 12.40 1.32 -7.22
N PHE A 129 12.33 2.50 -6.61
CA PHE A 129 11.06 3.13 -6.23
C PHE A 129 10.39 3.84 -7.41
N ASN A 130 11.17 4.36 -8.37
CA ASN A 130 10.70 5.13 -9.52
C ASN A 130 9.90 6.39 -9.14
N PRO A 131 10.47 7.34 -8.37
CA PRO A 131 9.74 8.43 -7.73
C PRO A 131 8.98 9.34 -8.70
N LYS A 132 9.52 9.58 -9.89
CA LYS A 132 8.97 10.49 -10.91
C LYS A 132 7.97 9.83 -11.86
N LYS A 133 7.84 8.51 -11.82
CA LYS A 133 6.85 7.78 -12.60
C LYS A 133 5.43 8.13 -12.13
N THR A 134 4.50 8.36 -13.04
CA THR A 134 3.09 8.51 -12.73
C THR A 134 2.48 7.16 -12.32
N LEU A 135 1.60 7.17 -11.33
CA LEU A 135 0.89 5.98 -10.88
C LEU A 135 -0.29 5.67 -11.80
N ASN A 136 -0.45 4.40 -12.13
CA ASN A 136 -1.68 3.90 -12.73
C ASN A 136 -2.67 3.44 -11.63
N ARG A 137 -3.91 3.09 -12.02
CA ARG A 137 -4.97 2.66 -11.09
C ARG A 137 -4.60 1.41 -10.31
N THR A 138 -3.95 0.44 -10.93
CA THR A 138 -3.56 -0.81 -10.28
C THR A 138 -2.48 -0.56 -9.23
N GLU A 139 -1.46 0.22 -9.55
CA GLU A 139 -0.41 0.60 -8.61
C GLU A 139 -0.99 1.39 -7.43
N THR A 140 -1.91 2.30 -7.71
CA THR A 140 -2.62 3.07 -6.67
C THR A 140 -3.45 2.17 -5.76
N ALA A 141 -4.20 1.22 -6.32
CA ALA A 141 -5.01 0.28 -5.54
C ALA A 141 -4.15 -0.55 -4.59
N VAL A 142 -2.98 -1.02 -5.03
CA VAL A 142 -2.03 -1.75 -4.17
C VAL A 142 -1.58 -0.89 -2.99
N LEU A 143 -1.17 0.36 -3.24
CA LEU A 143 -0.76 1.28 -2.17
C LEU A 143 -1.87 1.52 -1.15
N VAL A 144 -3.09 1.75 -1.63
CA VAL A 144 -4.28 2.01 -0.79
C VAL A 144 -4.63 0.79 0.05
N THR A 145 -4.65 -0.41 -0.55
CA THR A 145 -4.95 -1.66 0.17
C THR A 145 -3.92 -1.95 1.25
N ASN A 146 -2.64 -1.77 0.95
CA ASN A 146 -1.57 -1.98 1.93
C ASN A 146 -1.67 -0.98 3.08
N LEU A 147 -1.91 0.30 2.77
CA LEU A 147 -2.06 1.33 3.79
C LEU A 147 -3.31 1.11 4.65
N TYR A 148 -4.43 0.68 4.06
CA TYR A 148 -5.63 0.30 4.80
C TYR A 148 -5.31 -0.77 5.86
N GLY A 149 -4.61 -1.84 5.48
CA GLY A 149 -4.23 -2.89 6.42
C GLY A 149 -3.32 -2.40 7.56
N VAL A 150 -2.45 -1.41 7.32
CA VAL A 150 -1.64 -0.80 8.37
C VAL A 150 -2.49 0.06 9.31
N LEU A 151 -3.39 0.89 8.78
CA LEU A 151 -4.28 1.75 9.55
C LEU A 151 -5.27 0.95 10.38
N GLU A 152 -5.84 -0.12 9.85
CA GLU A 152 -6.80 -0.99 10.51
C GLU A 152 -6.17 -1.69 11.73
N LYS A 153 -4.98 -2.25 11.59
CA LYS A 153 -4.24 -2.87 12.70
C LYS A 153 -3.94 -1.88 13.83
N ALA A 154 -3.67 -0.64 13.50
CA ALA A 154 -3.41 0.40 14.48
C ALA A 154 -4.68 0.91 15.23
N THR A 155 -5.88 0.45 14.85
CA THR A 155 -7.14 0.75 15.56
C THR A 155 -7.50 -0.26 16.64
N THR A 156 -6.92 -1.45 16.60
CA THR A 156 -7.16 -2.46 17.63
C THR A 156 -6.45 -2.02 18.93
N PRO A 157 -7.16 -1.70 20.02
CA PRO A 157 -6.51 -1.40 21.30
C PRO A 157 -5.78 -2.66 21.75
N THR A 158 -4.47 -2.67 21.76
CA THR A 158 -3.74 -3.63 22.56
C THR A 158 -3.92 -3.24 24.01
N THR A 159 -4.82 -3.90 24.72
CA THR A 159 -4.80 -3.89 26.19
C THR A 159 -3.37 -4.24 26.61
N PRO A 160 -2.70 -3.45 27.47
CA PRO A 160 -1.37 -3.81 27.93
C PRO A 160 -1.49 -5.08 28.77
N THR A 161 -1.26 -6.23 28.15
CA THR A 161 -1.01 -7.47 28.86
C THR A 161 0.44 -7.44 29.32
N THR A 162 0.63 -7.61 30.62
CA THR A 162 1.88 -7.94 31.31
C THR A 162 2.76 -8.86 30.45
N PRO A 163 4.10 -8.69 30.42
CA PRO A 163 4.97 -9.48 29.58
C PRO A 163 4.87 -10.95 29.99
N THR A 164 4.06 -11.70 29.29
CA THR A 164 4.08 -13.15 29.28
C THR A 164 5.05 -13.62 28.21
N THR A 165 5.84 -14.60 28.55
CA THR A 165 6.75 -15.44 27.77
C THR A 165 6.39 -15.49 26.28
N PRO A 166 7.35 -15.45 25.31
CA PRO A 166 7.08 -15.42 23.91
C PRO A 166 6.26 -16.64 23.48
N THR A 167 4.96 -16.44 23.29
CA THR A 167 4.12 -17.43 22.64
C THR A 167 4.44 -17.41 21.14
N ASN A 168 4.76 -18.56 20.63
CA ASN A 168 5.01 -18.87 19.23
C ASN A 168 3.96 -18.17 18.31
N PRO A 169 4.35 -17.44 17.24
CA PRO A 169 3.39 -16.75 16.39
C PRO A 169 2.38 -17.75 15.84
N THR A 170 1.11 -17.42 15.96
CA THR A 170 0.02 -18.27 15.41
C THR A 170 0.17 -18.31 13.89
N ILE A 171 0.78 -19.37 13.40
CA ILE A 171 0.91 -19.64 11.97
C ILE A 171 -0.45 -20.18 11.50
N SER A 172 -1.09 -19.48 10.58
CA SER A 172 -2.30 -19.97 9.90
C SER A 172 -1.95 -20.47 8.49
N THR A 173 -2.70 -21.44 8.01
CA THR A 173 -2.50 -22.02 6.68
C THR A 173 -3.77 -21.89 5.87
N GLN A 174 -3.66 -21.40 4.63
CA GLN A 174 -4.74 -21.34 3.65
C GLN A 174 -4.38 -22.21 2.45
N LYS A 175 -5.37 -22.93 1.92
CA LYS A 175 -5.19 -23.78 0.73
C LYS A 175 -6.27 -23.48 -0.29
N GLY A 176 -5.93 -23.53 -1.55
CA GLY A 176 -6.90 -23.37 -2.63
C GLY A 176 -6.25 -23.23 -3.99
N THR A 177 -7.09 -23.23 -5.00
CA THR A 177 -6.68 -22.93 -6.37
C THR A 177 -6.59 -21.42 -6.57
N VAL A 178 -5.58 -20.95 -7.25
CA VAL A 178 -5.38 -19.53 -7.53
C VAL A 178 -6.49 -19.01 -8.45
N ALA A 179 -7.13 -17.93 -8.03
CA ALA A 179 -8.06 -17.14 -8.85
C ALA A 179 -7.31 -16.01 -9.56
N THR A 180 -6.50 -15.25 -8.80
CA THR A 180 -5.61 -14.23 -9.36
C THR A 180 -4.30 -14.20 -8.57
N MET A 181 -3.21 -13.92 -9.27
CA MET A 181 -1.90 -13.71 -8.63
C MET A 181 -1.03 -12.74 -9.41
N THR A 182 -0.14 -12.09 -8.66
CA THR A 182 0.93 -11.24 -9.18
C THR A 182 2.21 -11.54 -8.39
N ASN A 183 3.30 -10.85 -8.69
CA ASN A 183 4.52 -10.95 -7.88
C ASN A 183 4.36 -10.48 -6.42
N PHE A 184 3.20 -9.95 -6.03
CA PHE A 184 2.98 -9.31 -4.73
C PHE A 184 1.87 -9.95 -3.91
N TYR A 185 0.89 -10.60 -4.56
CA TYR A 185 -0.25 -11.20 -3.87
C TYR A 185 -0.79 -12.44 -4.56
N VAL A 186 -1.55 -13.22 -3.80
CA VAL A 186 -2.35 -14.35 -4.25
C VAL A 186 -3.79 -14.16 -3.75
N ASN A 187 -4.76 -14.36 -4.64
CA ASN A 187 -6.15 -14.52 -4.28
C ASN A 187 -6.59 -15.93 -4.70
N LEU A 188 -7.32 -16.61 -3.83
CA LEU A 188 -7.83 -17.97 -4.08
C LEU A 188 -9.25 -17.93 -4.65
N LYS A 189 -9.60 -18.91 -5.47
CA LYS A 189 -10.99 -19.16 -5.86
C LYS A 189 -11.82 -19.27 -4.58
N ASP A 190 -12.97 -18.94 -4.46
CA ASP A 190 -13.82 -19.04 -3.27
C ASP A 190 -13.37 -18.19 -2.05
N SER A 191 -12.42 -17.27 -2.22
CA SER A 191 -11.98 -16.34 -1.19
C SER A 191 -12.09 -14.89 -1.66
N ALA A 192 -12.68 -14.03 -0.83
CA ALA A 192 -12.66 -12.58 -1.05
C ALA A 192 -11.32 -11.94 -0.63
N ALA A 193 -10.45 -12.69 0.07
CA ALA A 193 -9.20 -12.17 0.61
C ALA A 193 -8.06 -12.20 -0.41
N TYR A 194 -7.24 -11.15 -0.40
CA TYR A 194 -5.97 -11.06 -1.10
C TYR A 194 -4.84 -11.25 -0.09
N TYR A 195 -4.03 -12.27 -0.27
CA TYR A 195 -2.89 -12.59 0.60
C TYR A 195 -1.62 -11.98 0.01
N MET A 196 -1.01 -11.05 0.73
CA MET A 196 0.21 -10.35 0.31
C MET A 196 1.45 -11.13 0.71
N LEU A 197 2.53 -11.03 -0.07
CA LEU A 197 3.82 -11.59 0.33
C LEU A 197 4.40 -10.80 1.52
N ALA A 198 5.02 -11.51 2.46
CA ALA A 198 5.67 -10.88 3.62
C ALA A 198 6.88 -10.03 3.18
N SER A 199 7.00 -8.83 3.76
CA SER A 199 8.12 -7.90 3.47
C SER A 199 9.49 -8.42 3.93
N GLY A 200 9.52 -9.34 4.89
CA GLY A 200 10.74 -10.00 5.39
C GLY A 200 11.23 -11.16 4.52
N GLY A 201 10.59 -11.37 3.38
CA GLY A 201 10.87 -12.48 2.47
C GLY A 201 9.87 -13.63 2.60
N THR A 202 9.64 -14.32 1.49
CA THR A 202 8.72 -15.45 1.40
C THR A 202 9.46 -16.64 0.81
N THR A 203 9.42 -17.77 1.49
CA THR A 203 9.92 -19.04 0.92
C THR A 203 8.91 -19.54 -0.10
N ILE A 204 9.34 -19.77 -1.33
CA ILE A 204 8.47 -20.21 -2.41
C ILE A 204 8.98 -21.51 -2.99
N THR A 205 8.07 -22.48 -3.14
CA THR A 205 8.36 -23.74 -3.84
C THR A 205 7.32 -23.99 -4.93
N LEU A 206 7.75 -24.64 -5.99
CA LEU A 206 6.94 -25.07 -7.12
C LEU A 206 7.16 -26.56 -7.37
N ASN A 207 6.10 -27.36 -7.20
CA ASN A 207 6.17 -28.84 -7.22
C ASN A 207 7.30 -29.39 -6.33
N GLY A 208 7.50 -28.80 -5.14
CA GLY A 208 8.49 -29.19 -4.16
C GLY A 208 9.90 -28.64 -4.38
N SER A 209 10.20 -28.02 -5.53
CA SER A 209 11.50 -27.39 -5.81
C SER A 209 11.50 -25.91 -5.47
N SER A 210 12.66 -25.37 -5.04
CA SER A 210 12.80 -23.94 -4.77
C SER A 210 12.49 -23.11 -6.03
N ALA A 211 11.70 -22.05 -5.89
CA ALA A 211 11.24 -21.22 -7.00
C ALA A 211 11.15 -19.75 -6.58
N THR A 212 10.96 -18.87 -7.55
CA THR A 212 10.62 -17.47 -7.32
C THR A 212 9.14 -17.23 -7.56
N MET A 213 8.58 -16.15 -7.02
CA MET A 213 7.20 -15.75 -7.31
C MET A 213 6.98 -15.49 -8.80
N SER A 214 8.01 -14.96 -9.48
CA SER A 214 7.98 -14.74 -10.93
C SER A 214 7.78 -16.04 -11.73
N ASP A 215 8.38 -17.15 -11.28
CA ASP A 215 8.22 -18.44 -11.95
C ASP A 215 6.81 -18.97 -11.82
N VAL A 216 6.21 -18.86 -10.64
CA VAL A 216 4.81 -19.25 -10.39
C VAL A 216 3.85 -18.38 -11.20
N VAL A 217 4.08 -17.06 -11.22
CA VAL A 217 3.25 -16.10 -11.98
C VAL A 217 3.34 -16.33 -13.49
N LYS A 218 4.51 -16.71 -14.02
CA LYS A 218 4.65 -17.07 -15.46
C LYS A 218 3.75 -18.24 -15.82
N LEU A 219 3.72 -19.29 -15.01
CA LEU A 219 2.85 -20.46 -15.24
C LEU A 219 1.37 -20.08 -15.16
N TYR A 220 0.99 -19.30 -14.16
CA TYR A 220 -0.37 -18.78 -14.03
C TYR A 220 -0.81 -17.98 -15.27
N LYS A 221 0.04 -17.05 -15.76
CA LYS A 221 -0.22 -16.24 -16.96
C LYS A 221 -0.29 -17.09 -18.24
N ALA A 222 0.38 -18.23 -18.26
CA ALA A 222 0.29 -19.20 -19.35
C ALA A 222 -1.01 -20.03 -19.34
N GLY A 223 -1.92 -19.75 -18.38
CA GLY A 223 -3.20 -20.42 -18.24
C GLY A 223 -3.15 -21.73 -17.42
N THR A 224 -2.03 -22.02 -16.76
CA THR A 224 -1.89 -23.20 -15.92
C THR A 224 -2.70 -23.03 -14.63
N SER A 225 -3.54 -24.00 -14.28
CA SER A 225 -4.22 -24.03 -12.99
C SER A 225 -3.21 -24.35 -11.90
N ILE A 226 -3.11 -23.50 -10.89
CA ILE A 226 -2.14 -23.62 -9.80
C ILE A 226 -2.89 -23.76 -8.48
N ASP A 227 -2.59 -24.80 -7.74
CA ASP A 227 -3.02 -24.98 -6.36
C ASP A 227 -1.90 -24.53 -5.43
N VAL A 228 -2.26 -23.84 -4.35
CA VAL A 228 -1.30 -23.30 -3.39
C VAL A 228 -1.66 -23.69 -1.96
N THR A 229 -0.62 -23.84 -1.15
CA THR A 229 -0.69 -23.81 0.31
C THR A 229 0.07 -22.57 0.76
N LEU A 230 -0.62 -21.63 1.39
CA LEU A 230 -0.09 -20.39 1.93
C LEU A 230 0.10 -20.54 3.42
N THR A 231 1.31 -20.31 3.92
CA THR A 231 1.57 -20.15 5.35
C THR A 231 1.62 -18.67 5.64
N LEU A 232 0.80 -18.21 6.58
CA LEU A 232 0.59 -16.80 6.88
C LEU A 232 1.14 -16.47 8.26
N ASP A 233 1.72 -15.29 8.39
CA ASP A 233 2.05 -14.69 9.69
C ASP A 233 0.79 -14.17 10.39
N SER A 234 0.94 -13.65 11.59
CA SER A 234 -0.14 -13.05 12.38
C SER A 234 -0.80 -11.83 11.69
N SER A 235 -0.19 -11.31 10.64
CA SER A 235 -0.68 -10.22 9.81
C SER A 235 -1.34 -10.67 8.52
N LEU A 236 -1.53 -11.99 8.36
CA LEU A 236 -2.06 -12.64 7.16
C LEU A 236 -1.19 -12.41 5.91
N HIS A 237 0.12 -12.12 6.08
CA HIS A 237 1.06 -12.09 4.97
C HIS A 237 1.67 -13.49 4.74
N ILE A 238 1.91 -13.80 3.48
CA ILE A 238 2.49 -15.08 3.07
C ILE A 238 3.98 -15.10 3.45
N THR A 239 4.34 -15.97 4.38
CA THR A 239 5.74 -16.27 4.74
C THR A 239 6.28 -17.49 4.01
N LYS A 240 5.39 -18.39 3.59
CA LYS A 240 5.71 -19.54 2.75
C LYS A 240 4.60 -19.77 1.74
N LEU A 241 4.95 -20.02 0.48
CA LEU A 241 4.05 -20.39 -0.60
C LEU A 241 4.54 -21.69 -1.23
N GLU A 242 3.71 -22.72 -1.17
CA GLU A 242 3.92 -23.99 -1.82
C GLU A 242 2.93 -24.12 -2.97
N ALA A 243 3.41 -23.95 -4.19
CA ALA A 243 2.61 -24.04 -5.40
C ALA A 243 2.77 -25.42 -6.03
N THR A 244 1.65 -25.97 -6.52
CA THR A 244 1.62 -27.21 -7.28
C THR A 244 0.77 -27.03 -8.53
N TYR A 245 1.16 -27.68 -9.62
CA TYR A 245 0.38 -27.74 -10.85
C TYR A 245 0.53 -29.11 -11.51
N LYS A 246 -0.47 -29.48 -12.27
CA LYS A 246 -0.42 -30.68 -13.11
C LYS A 246 -0.02 -30.27 -14.53
N GLU A 247 1.06 -30.84 -15.05
CA GLU A 247 1.37 -30.69 -16.47
C GLU A 247 0.27 -31.33 -17.31
N THR A 248 -0.40 -30.54 -18.12
CA THR A 248 -1.25 -31.07 -19.19
C THR A 248 -0.32 -31.60 -20.26
N LYS A 249 -0.19 -32.94 -20.36
CA LYS A 249 0.48 -33.56 -21.52
C LYS A 249 -0.21 -33.03 -22.79
N LYS A 250 0.52 -32.26 -23.62
CA LYS A 250 0.10 -32.04 -24.99
C LYS A 250 0.09 -33.40 -25.67
N THR A 251 -1.10 -33.89 -25.98
CA THR A 251 -1.32 -34.99 -26.93
C THR A 251 -1.06 -34.48 -28.33
#